data_7f28116999535a16365cb15c4d63f8d4
#
_entry.id   7f28116999535a16365cb15c4d63f8d4
#
_cell.length_a   1.000
_cell.length_b   1.000
_cell.length_c   1.000
_cell.angle_alpha   90.00
_cell.angle_beta   90.00
_cell.angle_gamma   90.00
#
_symmetry.space_group_name_H-M   'P 1'
#
loop_
_entity.id
_entity.type
_entity.pdbx_description
1 polymer ?
#
loop_
_entity_poly.entity_id
_entity_poly.type
_entity_poly.pdbx_seq_one_letter_code
_entity_poly.pdbx_strand_id
1 'polypeptide(L)'
;MLAGLVEVTLESGELESARNAADELAGIAATFGTEVLRARGLQATGAVLVAEDRCVEALPVLREACRVWQDLDAPYDAARVRLLLARACSALSDTDGATRALDAAAAVFDRLGARLDARKIVSLRQAPRLPDGLTEREVEVLALVAAGQTNRQIAEALVISHKTVARHLSNIFVKCGLATRAAATAYAFEHDLLTPRHG
;
A
#
# COMPACT_ATOMS: atom_id res chain seq x y z
N MET A 1 13.15 -7.54 15.24
CA MET A 1 13.18 -6.07 15.39
C MET A 1 12.93 -5.35 14.06
N LEU A 2 13.68 -5.55 12.99
CA LEU A 2 13.54 -4.82 11.71
C LEU A 2 12.14 -4.91 11.07
N ALA A 3 11.51 -6.09 11.05
CA ALA A 3 10.14 -6.21 10.51
C ALA A 3 9.11 -5.35 11.25
N GLY A 4 9.23 -5.25 12.58
CA GLY A 4 8.40 -4.35 13.39
C GLY A 4 8.73 -2.88 13.16
N LEU A 5 9.99 -2.56 12.89
CA LEU A 5 10.41 -1.20 12.53
C LEU A 5 9.76 -0.77 11.21
N VAL A 6 9.75 -1.64 10.18
CA VAL A 6 9.07 -1.35 8.91
C VAL A 6 7.58 -1.04 9.13
N GLU A 7 6.89 -1.81 9.98
CA GLU A 7 5.47 -1.56 10.25
C GLU A 7 5.26 -0.20 10.94
N VAL A 8 6.02 0.09 12.00
CA VAL A 8 5.91 1.36 12.74
C VAL A 8 6.25 2.56 11.87
N THR A 9 7.32 2.49 11.07
CA THR A 9 7.71 3.59 10.18
C THR A 9 6.73 3.80 9.02
N LEU A 10 6.07 2.74 8.54
CA LEU A 10 4.97 2.87 7.58
C LEU A 10 3.73 3.52 8.20
N GLU A 11 3.39 3.17 9.46
CA GLU A 11 2.27 3.77 10.19
C GLU A 11 2.52 5.26 10.50
N SER A 12 3.78 5.65 10.76
CA SER A 12 4.16 7.06 10.96
C SER A 12 4.37 7.86 9.66
N GLY A 13 4.30 7.20 8.50
CA GLY A 13 4.51 7.84 7.20
C GLY A 13 5.97 8.05 6.80
N GLU A 14 6.91 7.50 7.54
CA GLU A 14 8.36 7.60 7.31
C GLU A 14 8.84 6.60 6.24
N LEU A 15 8.43 6.83 4.98
CA LEU A 15 8.67 5.87 3.88
C LEU A 15 10.16 5.58 3.63
N GLU A 16 11.05 6.56 3.79
CA GLU A 16 12.48 6.36 3.58
C GLU A 16 13.07 5.45 4.66
N SER A 17 12.71 5.67 5.92
CA SER A 17 13.11 4.82 7.05
C SER A 17 12.59 3.39 6.89
N ALA A 18 11.33 3.24 6.44
CA ALA A 18 10.73 1.94 6.18
C ALA A 18 11.46 1.18 5.05
N ARG A 19 11.83 1.89 3.97
CA ARG A 19 12.58 1.31 2.86
C ARG A 19 13.96 0.82 3.32
N ASN A 20 14.71 1.66 4.03
CA ASN A 20 16.04 1.31 4.52
C ASN A 20 15.98 0.06 5.43
N ALA A 21 15.00 -0.01 6.32
CA ALA A 21 14.80 -1.17 7.19
C ALA A 21 14.40 -2.44 6.41
N ALA A 22 13.60 -2.32 5.35
CA ALA A 22 13.23 -3.44 4.49
C ALA A 22 14.44 -3.95 3.67
N ASP A 23 15.25 -3.04 3.13
CA ASP A 23 16.47 -3.36 2.37
C ASP A 23 17.51 -4.05 3.27
N GLU A 24 17.69 -3.57 4.51
CA GLU A 24 18.56 -4.21 5.50
C GLU A 24 18.06 -5.64 5.84
N LEU A 25 16.76 -5.79 6.06
CA LEU A 25 16.15 -7.11 6.33
C LEU A 25 16.32 -8.07 5.15
N ALA A 26 16.18 -7.58 3.92
CA ALA A 26 16.41 -8.37 2.71
C ALA A 26 17.88 -8.80 2.58
N GLY A 27 18.83 -7.92 2.91
CA GLY A 27 20.25 -8.24 2.96
C GLY A 27 20.60 -9.31 4.01
N ILE A 28 20.01 -9.21 5.20
CA ILE A 28 20.14 -10.22 6.25
C ILE A 28 19.55 -11.56 5.76
N ALA A 29 18.37 -11.53 5.16
CA ALA A 29 17.73 -12.74 4.65
C ALA A 29 18.59 -13.44 3.59
N ALA A 30 19.22 -12.67 2.69
CA ALA A 30 20.13 -13.21 1.69
C ALA A 30 21.40 -13.84 2.32
N THR A 31 21.91 -13.24 3.40
CA THR A 31 23.12 -13.71 4.08
C THR A 31 22.89 -15.00 4.88
N PHE A 32 21.78 -15.08 5.62
CA PHE A 32 21.50 -16.21 6.49
C PHE A 32 20.71 -17.35 5.82
N GLY A 33 20.04 -17.08 4.69
CA GLY A 33 19.42 -18.09 3.82
C GLY A 33 18.26 -18.87 4.43
N THR A 34 17.67 -18.43 5.56
CA THR A 34 16.52 -19.12 6.14
C THR A 34 15.21 -18.70 5.50
N GLU A 35 14.29 -19.64 5.27
CA GLU A 35 13.00 -19.36 4.66
C GLU A 35 12.15 -18.38 5.49
N VAL A 36 12.27 -18.38 6.81
CA VAL A 36 11.59 -17.42 7.69
C VAL A 36 12.09 -15.98 7.44
N LEU A 37 13.40 -15.78 7.35
CA LEU A 37 13.96 -14.46 7.06
C LEU A 37 13.62 -14.03 5.64
N ARG A 38 13.66 -14.96 4.69
CA ARG A 38 13.24 -14.71 3.31
C ARG A 38 11.79 -14.23 3.24
N ALA A 39 10.86 -14.93 3.89
CA ALA A 39 9.45 -14.55 3.94
C ALA A 39 9.24 -13.18 4.59
N ARG A 40 9.94 -12.90 5.68
CA ARG A 40 9.92 -11.59 6.37
C ARG A 40 10.45 -10.46 5.48
N GLY A 41 11.57 -10.67 4.78
CA GLY A 41 12.13 -9.71 3.84
C GLY A 41 11.17 -9.40 2.70
N LEU A 42 10.60 -10.44 2.07
CA LEU A 42 9.61 -10.29 1.00
C LEU A 42 8.36 -9.54 1.49
N GLN A 43 7.87 -9.85 2.68
CA GLN A 43 6.72 -9.15 3.27
C GLN A 43 7.02 -7.67 3.52
N ALA A 44 8.19 -7.35 4.07
CA ALA A 44 8.64 -5.98 4.33
C ALA A 44 8.78 -5.19 3.02
N THR A 45 9.46 -5.75 2.02
CA THR A 45 9.61 -5.16 0.69
C THR A 45 8.24 -4.91 0.04
N GLY A 46 7.34 -5.90 0.10
CA GLY A 46 5.99 -5.77 -0.43
C GLY A 46 5.17 -4.68 0.26
N ALA A 47 5.30 -4.55 1.60
CA ALA A 47 4.62 -3.51 2.36
C ALA A 47 5.10 -2.10 1.98
N VAL A 48 6.41 -1.91 1.82
CA VAL A 48 7.01 -0.65 1.35
C VAL A 48 6.53 -0.32 -0.07
N LEU A 49 6.54 -1.29 -0.99
CA LEU A 49 6.06 -1.08 -2.36
C LEU A 49 4.59 -0.66 -2.41
N VAL A 50 3.73 -1.25 -1.55
CA VAL A 50 2.33 -0.83 -1.44
C VAL A 50 2.22 0.61 -0.93
N ALA A 51 2.99 0.97 0.10
CA ALA A 51 2.99 2.32 0.66
C ALA A 51 3.55 3.38 -0.33
N GLU A 52 4.41 2.95 -1.25
CA GLU A 52 4.94 3.78 -2.34
C GLU A 52 4.02 3.85 -3.57
N ASP A 53 2.84 3.23 -3.50
CA ASP A 53 1.90 3.10 -4.63
C ASP A 53 2.51 2.36 -5.86
N ARG A 54 3.45 1.44 -5.60
CA ARG A 54 4.08 0.54 -6.58
C ARG A 54 3.40 -0.82 -6.59
N CYS A 55 2.07 -0.81 -6.63
CA CYS A 55 1.26 -2.01 -6.40
C CYS A 55 1.48 -3.09 -7.46
N VAL A 56 1.79 -2.74 -8.72
CA VAL A 56 2.14 -3.71 -9.77
C VAL A 56 3.39 -4.50 -9.39
N GLU A 57 4.40 -3.84 -8.85
CA GLU A 57 5.64 -4.46 -8.39
C GLU A 57 5.46 -5.23 -7.07
N ALA A 58 4.56 -4.75 -6.20
CA ALA A 58 4.27 -5.37 -4.92
C ALA A 58 3.62 -6.76 -5.08
N LEU A 59 2.71 -6.94 -6.06
CA LEU A 59 1.94 -8.17 -6.20
C LEU A 59 2.79 -9.44 -6.30
N PRO A 60 3.80 -9.56 -7.19
CA PRO A 60 4.61 -10.77 -7.28
C PRO A 60 5.41 -11.03 -5.99
N VAL A 61 5.94 -9.98 -5.36
CA VAL A 61 6.70 -10.08 -4.10
C VAL A 61 5.82 -10.59 -2.96
N LEU A 62 4.62 -10.04 -2.81
CA LEU A 62 3.66 -10.45 -1.79
C LEU A 62 3.10 -11.86 -2.03
N ARG A 63 2.86 -12.25 -3.29
CA ARG A 63 2.44 -13.61 -3.61
C ARG A 63 3.52 -14.63 -3.22
N GLU A 64 4.78 -14.31 -3.49
CA GLU A 64 5.90 -15.16 -3.07
C GLU A 64 6.02 -15.22 -1.53
N ALA A 65 5.92 -14.08 -0.84
CA ALA A 65 5.89 -14.06 0.63
C ALA A 65 4.77 -14.94 1.19
N CYS A 66 3.57 -14.85 0.63
CA CYS A 66 2.43 -15.65 1.05
C CYS A 66 2.68 -17.15 0.84
N ARG A 67 3.29 -17.55 -0.30
CA ARG A 67 3.65 -18.93 -0.60
C ARG A 67 4.67 -19.45 0.42
N VAL A 68 5.75 -18.71 0.67
CA VAL A 68 6.78 -19.13 1.63
C VAL A 68 6.20 -19.32 3.04
N TRP A 69 5.32 -18.41 3.50
CA TRP A 69 4.64 -18.55 4.78
C TRP A 69 3.71 -19.77 4.84
N GLN A 70 3.08 -20.13 3.71
CA GLN A 70 2.26 -21.34 3.61
C GLN A 70 3.13 -22.61 3.68
N ASP A 71 4.26 -22.63 2.97
CA ASP A 71 5.21 -23.74 2.98
C ASP A 71 5.82 -23.97 4.39
N LEU A 72 5.92 -22.91 5.19
CA LEU A 72 6.38 -22.93 6.59
C LEU A 72 5.26 -23.28 7.60
N ASP A 73 4.04 -23.59 7.14
CA ASP A 73 2.86 -23.80 7.99
C ASP A 73 2.63 -22.66 8.99
N ALA A 74 2.82 -21.42 8.52
CA ALA A 74 2.62 -20.18 9.27
C ALA A 74 1.36 -19.42 8.78
N PRO A 75 0.14 -19.95 9.05
CA PRO A 75 -1.09 -19.43 8.49
C PRO A 75 -1.39 -17.99 8.93
N TYR A 76 -0.99 -17.60 10.13
CA TYR A 76 -1.16 -16.25 10.63
C TYR A 76 -0.35 -15.23 9.81
N ASP A 77 0.94 -15.49 9.59
CA ASP A 77 1.80 -14.62 8.81
C ASP A 77 1.35 -14.56 7.33
N ALA A 78 0.93 -15.70 6.76
CA ALA A 78 0.34 -15.74 5.42
C ALA A 78 -0.95 -14.88 5.33
N ALA A 79 -1.81 -14.90 6.38
CA ALA A 79 -3.01 -14.07 6.42
C ALA A 79 -2.67 -12.57 6.50
N ARG A 80 -1.64 -12.18 7.24
CA ARG A 80 -1.14 -10.79 7.27
C ARG A 80 -0.65 -10.31 5.90
N VAL A 81 0.07 -11.17 5.16
CA VAL A 81 0.47 -10.84 3.78
C VAL A 81 -0.74 -10.68 2.86
N ARG A 82 -1.81 -11.46 3.06
CA ARG A 82 -3.06 -11.30 2.27
C ARG A 82 -3.73 -9.94 2.48
N LEU A 83 -3.59 -9.29 3.65
CA LEU A 83 -4.06 -7.91 3.83
C LEU A 83 -3.31 -6.93 2.93
N LEU A 84 -1.99 -7.12 2.77
CA LEU A 84 -1.18 -6.30 1.86
C LEU A 84 -1.56 -6.58 0.39
N LEU A 85 -1.78 -7.84 0.03
CA LEU A 85 -2.28 -8.22 -1.29
C LEU A 85 -3.63 -7.56 -1.60
N ALA A 86 -4.55 -7.55 -0.63
CA ALA A 86 -5.84 -6.89 -0.79
C ALA A 86 -5.71 -5.40 -1.04
N ARG A 87 -4.82 -4.71 -0.31
CA ARG A 87 -4.52 -3.29 -0.54
C ARG A 87 -3.95 -3.05 -1.94
N ALA A 88 -2.98 -3.86 -2.36
CA ALA A 88 -2.38 -3.75 -3.69
C ALA A 88 -3.41 -3.99 -4.81
N CYS A 89 -4.26 -5.02 -4.68
CA CYS A 89 -5.35 -5.30 -5.62
C CYS A 89 -6.36 -4.15 -5.67
N SER A 90 -6.78 -3.62 -4.52
CA SER A 90 -7.70 -2.47 -4.45
C SER A 90 -7.14 -1.24 -5.14
N ALA A 91 -5.85 -0.93 -4.93
CA ALA A 91 -5.17 0.19 -5.57
C ALA A 91 -5.08 0.04 -7.11
N LEU A 92 -5.11 -1.22 -7.60
CA LEU A 92 -5.13 -1.54 -9.04
C LEU A 92 -6.55 -1.77 -9.58
N SER A 93 -7.59 -1.47 -8.78
CA SER A 93 -9.00 -1.70 -9.13
C SER A 93 -9.36 -3.17 -9.38
N ASP A 94 -8.52 -4.13 -8.95
CA ASP A 94 -8.82 -5.57 -8.93
C ASP A 94 -9.67 -5.90 -7.69
N THR A 95 -10.98 -5.59 -7.78
CA THR A 95 -11.93 -5.80 -6.68
C THR A 95 -12.10 -7.27 -6.33
N ASP A 96 -12.03 -8.15 -7.32
CA ASP A 96 -12.17 -9.60 -7.10
C ASP A 96 -10.92 -10.16 -6.41
N GLY A 97 -9.74 -9.73 -6.81
CA GLY A 97 -8.48 -10.08 -6.15
C GLY A 97 -8.44 -9.61 -4.70
N ALA A 98 -8.86 -8.36 -4.45
CA ALA A 98 -8.95 -7.81 -3.11
C ALA A 98 -9.92 -8.60 -2.23
N THR A 99 -11.12 -8.89 -2.72
CA THR A 99 -12.13 -9.66 -1.99
C THR A 99 -11.64 -11.06 -1.64
N ARG A 100 -11.09 -11.80 -2.62
CA ARG A 100 -10.52 -13.13 -2.37
C ARG A 100 -9.42 -13.11 -1.32
N ALA A 101 -8.54 -12.12 -1.35
CA ALA A 101 -7.46 -11.99 -0.38
C ALA A 101 -7.99 -11.70 1.04
N LEU A 102 -8.99 -10.81 1.17
CA LEU A 102 -9.64 -10.51 2.45
C LEU A 102 -10.41 -11.70 3.02
N ASP A 103 -11.15 -12.43 2.19
CA ASP A 103 -11.92 -13.61 2.62
C ASP A 103 -10.98 -14.71 3.13
N ALA A 104 -9.89 -14.97 2.41
CA ALA A 104 -8.89 -15.94 2.83
C ALA A 104 -8.15 -15.53 4.12
N ALA A 105 -7.93 -14.24 4.35
CA ALA A 105 -7.35 -13.76 5.60
C ALA A 105 -8.36 -13.85 6.75
N ALA A 106 -9.63 -13.47 6.53
CA ALA A 106 -10.70 -13.55 7.53
C ALA A 106 -10.85 -14.96 8.08
N ALA A 107 -10.95 -15.96 7.21
CA ALA A 107 -11.10 -17.36 7.60
C ALA A 107 -9.96 -17.84 8.53
N VAL A 108 -8.73 -17.35 8.33
CA VAL A 108 -7.59 -17.68 9.19
C VAL A 108 -7.67 -16.94 10.52
N PHE A 109 -7.94 -15.64 10.52
CA PHE A 109 -8.02 -14.86 11.76
C PHE A 109 -9.18 -15.30 12.64
N ASP A 110 -10.33 -15.65 12.07
CA ASP A 110 -11.47 -16.19 12.81
C ASP A 110 -11.10 -17.53 13.48
N ARG A 111 -10.48 -18.44 12.73
CA ARG A 111 -10.03 -19.74 13.25
C ARG A 111 -9.01 -19.61 14.39
N LEU A 112 -8.12 -18.60 14.30
CA LEU A 112 -7.08 -18.36 15.29
C LEU A 112 -7.51 -17.42 16.44
N GLY A 113 -8.72 -16.86 16.38
CA GLY A 113 -9.21 -15.89 17.36
C GLY A 113 -8.46 -14.54 17.31
N ALA A 114 -7.84 -14.17 16.19
CA ALA A 114 -7.05 -12.95 16.02
C ALA A 114 -7.95 -11.73 15.81
N ARG A 115 -8.67 -11.31 16.86
CA ARG A 115 -9.72 -10.28 16.80
C ARG A 115 -9.24 -8.91 16.30
N LEU A 116 -8.00 -8.52 16.62
CA LEU A 116 -7.43 -7.22 16.21
C LEU A 116 -7.22 -7.19 14.68
N ASP A 117 -6.70 -8.28 14.12
CA ASP A 117 -6.48 -8.35 12.68
C ASP A 117 -7.79 -8.55 11.90
N ALA A 118 -8.78 -9.25 12.49
CA ALA A 118 -10.13 -9.33 11.95
C ALA A 118 -10.79 -7.95 11.80
N ARG A 119 -10.55 -7.03 12.75
CA ARG A 119 -11.02 -5.63 12.64
C ARG A 119 -10.41 -4.89 11.46
N LYS A 120 -9.13 -5.14 11.15
CA LYS A 120 -8.46 -4.54 9.96
C LYS A 120 -9.18 -4.94 8.67
N ILE A 121 -9.69 -6.17 8.58
CA ILE A 121 -10.47 -6.61 7.42
C ILE A 121 -11.78 -5.80 7.28
N VAL A 122 -12.49 -5.59 8.40
CA VAL A 122 -13.72 -4.78 8.38
C VAL A 122 -13.42 -3.37 7.88
N SER A 123 -12.37 -2.74 8.39
CA SER A 123 -11.92 -1.42 7.95
C SER A 123 -11.57 -1.41 6.45
N LEU A 124 -10.84 -2.41 5.95
CA LEU A 124 -10.48 -2.50 4.53
C LEU A 124 -11.69 -2.73 3.61
N ARG A 125 -12.71 -3.46 4.08
CA ARG A 125 -13.97 -3.67 3.33
C ARG A 125 -14.87 -2.43 3.31
N GLN A 126 -14.80 -1.61 4.36
CA GLN A 126 -15.59 -0.41 4.54
C GLN A 126 -14.89 0.85 4.02
N ALA A 127 -13.63 0.74 3.61
CA ALA A 127 -12.91 1.87 3.03
C ALA A 127 -13.72 2.46 1.86
N PRO A 128 -13.99 3.77 1.87
CA PRO A 128 -14.77 4.40 0.81
C PRO A 128 -14.10 4.13 -0.53
N ARG A 129 -14.88 3.65 -1.49
CA ARG A 129 -14.40 3.50 -2.86
C ARG A 129 -14.21 4.88 -3.43
N LEU A 130 -12.97 5.27 -3.62
CA LEU A 130 -12.62 6.53 -4.26
C LEU A 130 -12.88 6.40 -5.78
N PRO A 131 -13.24 7.51 -6.46
CA PRO A 131 -13.49 7.51 -7.90
C PRO A 131 -12.32 6.90 -8.68
N ASP A 132 -12.61 6.19 -9.76
CA ASP A 132 -11.65 5.61 -10.71
C ASP A 132 -10.52 4.80 -10.06
N GLY A 133 -10.77 4.23 -8.87
CA GLY A 133 -9.77 3.43 -8.15
C GLY A 133 -8.59 4.23 -7.62
N LEU A 134 -8.77 5.54 -7.39
CA LEU A 134 -7.79 6.36 -6.72
C LEU A 134 -7.50 5.83 -5.32
N THR A 135 -6.26 5.93 -4.87
CA THR A 135 -5.87 5.70 -3.48
C THR A 135 -6.06 6.98 -2.67
N GLU A 136 -6.14 6.87 -1.33
CA GLU A 136 -6.20 8.04 -0.44
C GLU A 136 -5.03 9.00 -0.71
N ARG A 137 -3.82 8.44 -0.93
CA ARG A 137 -2.63 9.24 -1.23
C ARG A 137 -2.71 9.96 -2.57
N GLU A 138 -3.31 9.35 -3.57
CA GLU A 138 -3.56 10.00 -4.87
C GLU A 138 -4.59 11.11 -4.75
N VAL A 139 -5.61 10.94 -3.92
CA VAL A 139 -6.59 12.01 -3.62
C VAL A 139 -5.92 13.18 -2.90
N GLU A 140 -5.05 12.94 -1.92
CA GLU A 140 -4.27 14.00 -1.26
C GLU A 140 -3.42 14.78 -2.28
N VAL A 141 -2.69 14.07 -3.15
CA VAL A 141 -1.90 14.69 -4.22
C VAL A 141 -2.80 15.50 -5.15
N LEU A 142 -3.94 14.94 -5.54
CA LEU A 142 -4.90 15.59 -6.46
C LEU A 142 -5.51 16.85 -5.85
N ALA A 143 -5.85 16.84 -4.56
CA ALA A 143 -6.34 18.02 -3.83
C ALA A 143 -5.31 19.15 -3.82
N LEU A 144 -4.02 18.84 -3.59
CA LEU A 144 -2.94 19.83 -3.63
C LEU A 144 -2.68 20.34 -5.05
N VAL A 145 -2.85 19.50 -6.07
CA VAL A 145 -2.83 19.92 -7.49
C VAL A 145 -3.96 20.90 -7.77
N ALA A 146 -5.16 20.63 -7.30
CA ALA A 146 -6.32 21.51 -7.47
C ALA A 146 -6.14 22.84 -6.73
N ALA A 147 -5.42 22.83 -5.60
CA ALA A 147 -5.00 24.05 -4.89
C ALA A 147 -3.87 24.83 -5.60
N GLY A 148 -3.43 24.40 -6.79
CA GLY A 148 -2.43 25.09 -7.59
C GLY A 148 -0.98 24.86 -7.16
N GLN A 149 -0.70 23.93 -6.25
CA GLN A 149 0.64 23.67 -5.76
C GLN A 149 1.52 23.00 -6.82
N THR A 150 2.79 23.38 -6.89
CA THR A 150 3.80 22.71 -7.72
C THR A 150 4.18 21.36 -7.13
N ASN A 151 4.77 20.45 -7.94
CA ASN A 151 5.24 19.16 -7.45
C ASN A 151 6.24 19.27 -6.29
N ARG A 152 7.03 20.35 -6.26
CA ARG A 152 7.96 20.62 -5.16
C ARG A 152 7.20 20.95 -3.87
N GLN A 153 6.21 21.84 -3.94
CA GLN A 153 5.38 22.19 -2.78
C GLN A 153 4.58 20.99 -2.26
N ILE A 154 4.04 20.16 -3.17
CA ILE A 154 3.37 18.90 -2.82
C ILE A 154 4.33 17.95 -2.11
N ALA A 155 5.57 17.81 -2.62
CA ALA A 155 6.58 16.97 -2.01
C ALA A 155 6.92 17.43 -0.59
N GLU A 156 7.07 18.74 -0.37
CA GLU A 156 7.31 19.35 0.94
C GLU A 156 6.10 19.15 1.88
N ALA A 157 4.88 19.39 1.39
CA ALA A 157 3.65 19.26 2.19
C ALA A 157 3.37 17.82 2.63
N LEU A 158 3.66 16.85 1.76
CA LEU A 158 3.40 15.43 2.01
C LEU A 158 4.61 14.66 2.53
N VAL A 159 5.74 15.33 2.75
CA VAL A 159 7.03 14.74 3.23
C VAL A 159 7.46 13.55 2.37
N ILE A 160 7.43 13.73 1.05
CA ILE A 160 7.85 12.71 0.07
C ILE A 160 8.79 13.31 -0.98
N SER A 161 9.45 12.45 -1.78
CA SER A 161 10.31 12.94 -2.85
C SER A 161 9.50 13.54 -4.01
N HIS A 162 10.09 14.52 -4.71
CA HIS A 162 9.53 15.07 -5.95
C HIS A 162 9.25 13.98 -7.00
N LYS A 163 10.10 12.94 -7.06
CA LYS A 163 9.93 11.78 -7.94
C LYS A 163 8.69 10.96 -7.56
N THR A 164 8.41 10.84 -6.26
CA THR A 164 7.20 10.16 -5.76
C THR A 164 5.94 10.91 -6.15
N VAL A 165 5.93 12.27 -6.03
CA VAL A 165 4.81 13.09 -6.49
C VAL A 165 4.57 12.91 -7.99
N ALA A 166 5.64 12.95 -8.79
CA ALA A 166 5.53 12.76 -10.25
C ALA A 166 4.91 11.39 -10.59
N ARG A 167 5.27 10.34 -9.84
CA ARG A 167 4.68 9.01 -10.03
C ARG A 167 3.19 8.98 -9.64
N HIS A 168 2.80 9.55 -8.50
CA HIS A 168 1.39 9.65 -8.14
C HIS A 168 0.58 10.36 -9.21
N LEU A 169 1.10 11.47 -9.75
CA LEU A 169 0.44 12.18 -10.85
C LEU A 169 0.30 11.32 -12.11
N SER A 170 1.34 10.56 -12.45
CA SER A 170 1.27 9.63 -13.59
C SER A 170 0.19 8.57 -13.37
N ASN A 171 0.10 8.00 -12.18
CA ASN A 171 -0.92 7.01 -11.83
C ASN A 171 -2.33 7.62 -11.88
N ILE A 172 -2.53 8.82 -11.31
CA ILE A 172 -3.80 9.55 -11.37
C ILE A 172 -4.21 9.78 -12.83
N PHE A 173 -3.29 10.24 -13.68
CA PHE A 173 -3.59 10.50 -15.10
C PHE A 173 -4.03 9.23 -15.83
N VAL A 174 -3.37 8.12 -15.57
CA VAL A 174 -3.75 6.81 -16.15
C VAL A 174 -5.11 6.34 -15.64
N LYS A 175 -5.34 6.38 -14.32
CA LYS A 175 -6.57 5.89 -13.69
C LYS A 175 -7.80 6.70 -14.10
N CYS A 176 -7.68 8.02 -14.13
CA CYS A 176 -8.78 8.92 -14.44
C CYS A 176 -8.87 9.30 -15.94
N GLY A 177 -8.00 8.74 -16.80
CA GLY A 177 -7.99 9.06 -18.24
C GLY A 177 -7.63 10.51 -18.56
N LEU A 178 -6.79 11.15 -17.72
CA LEU A 178 -6.44 12.55 -17.82
C LEU A 178 -5.14 12.77 -18.60
N ALA A 179 -5.06 13.82 -19.39
CA ALA A 179 -3.87 14.13 -20.19
C ALA A 179 -3.09 15.35 -19.67
N THR A 180 -3.69 16.19 -18.83
CA THR A 180 -3.08 17.46 -18.39
C THR A 180 -3.34 17.73 -16.91
N ARG A 181 -2.47 18.57 -16.32
CA ARG A 181 -2.65 19.06 -14.95
C ARG A 181 -3.95 19.85 -14.77
N ALA A 182 -4.33 20.63 -15.78
CA ALA A 182 -5.58 21.39 -15.77
C ALA A 182 -6.80 20.44 -15.75
N ALA A 183 -6.76 19.35 -16.51
CA ALA A 183 -7.79 18.31 -16.47
C ALA A 183 -7.87 17.64 -15.09
N ALA A 184 -6.73 17.40 -14.45
CA ALA A 184 -6.69 16.86 -13.09
C ALA A 184 -7.31 17.82 -12.06
N THR A 185 -7.07 19.12 -12.21
CA THR A 185 -7.73 20.15 -11.39
C THR A 185 -9.25 20.13 -11.59
N ALA A 186 -9.73 20.11 -12.82
CA ALA A 186 -11.16 20.05 -13.12
C ALA A 186 -11.79 18.78 -12.54
N TYR A 187 -11.16 17.63 -12.72
CA TYR A 187 -11.60 16.35 -12.16
C TYR A 187 -11.75 16.40 -10.63
N ALA A 188 -10.78 17.01 -9.92
CA ALA A 188 -10.85 17.15 -8.47
C ALA A 188 -12.07 17.98 -8.01
N PHE A 189 -12.43 19.03 -8.75
CA PHE A 189 -13.62 19.82 -8.49
C PHE A 189 -14.90 19.05 -8.79
N GLU A 190 -14.98 18.34 -9.92
CA GLU A 190 -16.16 17.57 -10.34
C GLU A 190 -16.50 16.44 -9.36
N HIS A 191 -15.48 15.84 -8.73
CA HIS A 191 -15.63 14.72 -7.80
C HIS A 191 -15.57 15.11 -6.31
N ASP A 192 -15.56 16.43 -6.00
CA ASP A 192 -15.49 16.96 -4.63
C ASP A 192 -14.30 16.41 -3.81
N LEU A 193 -13.12 16.36 -4.44
CA LEU A 193 -11.87 15.83 -3.86
C LEU A 193 -10.93 16.93 -3.34
N LEU A 194 -11.46 18.09 -2.93
CA LEU A 194 -10.66 19.26 -2.54
C LEU A 194 -10.18 19.24 -1.09
N THR A 195 -10.83 18.46 -0.24
CA THR A 195 -10.48 18.35 1.18
C THR A 195 -9.88 16.99 1.46
N PRO A 196 -8.64 16.92 2.01
CA PRO A 196 -8.13 15.65 2.52
C PRO A 196 -9.08 15.15 3.61
N ARG A 197 -9.67 13.98 3.42
CA ARG A 197 -10.48 13.32 4.44
C ARG A 197 -9.53 12.75 5.50
N HIS A 198 -9.22 13.55 6.52
CA HIS A 198 -8.56 13.05 7.70
C HIS A 198 -9.57 12.24 8.50
N GLY A 199 -9.38 10.91 8.50
CA GLY A 199 -10.08 9.98 9.37
C GLY A 199 -9.15 9.52 10.49
#